data_18ed04b6e68fcf5cd11582b5fa3a02c9
#
_entry.id   18ed04b6e68fcf5cd11582b5fa3a02c9
#
_cell.length_a   1.000
_cell.length_b   1.000
_cell.length_c   1.000
_cell.angle_alpha   90.00
_cell.angle_beta   90.00
_cell.angle_gamma   90.00
#
_symmetry.space_group_name_H-M   'P 1'
#
loop_
_entity.id
_entity.type
_entity.pdbx_description
1 polymer ?
#
loop_
_entity_poly.entity_id
_entity_poly.type
_entity_poly.pdbx_seq_one_letter_code
_entity_poly.pdbx_strand_id
1 'polypeptide(L)'
;MSVKFKLPDNVTTYRVTVHAANEEVYVGVNKIDITSKLDFFIQSTEPRNVKTTDDLVLNATSIASEQYDVKYQFTIEELNKTLEVEGTTNSITTVNFGKLDYGTYHVVIKGSGDNQEDAITYPINIIESAQEVKKYTKVNIIETSEIKPTKNPVVLEIYNRNMEKYIDYIDFIESTLTDRLDTQIAYNEIQKMRTKYYGTSNNQVNIDMGKYKDTKNYTDYLKNLENANTDIVLTALIQYYAKDYISGLNIDPFINDDNNLFEQYLLASANKKTVLTDLLQLKDEKDIENYNKLLVTLSLEFLGDYQNAKDLYNQIELSNEEKEEYKSITAIIETFINKDNSSKIIDELIANSPEDEYLRFAILSFFQNNETDISNEEEIKIISSNINETIKLNGMTVKTYVINNKDLYTIKFETNSNDIIVRYYYQTLLENIESENISEDMSIKITGNLKKNSTVYLQINCNDTEARELRIALPNSLRLANTENSKGYWVMNNAIDYISVYKQKGYSSIKIPLIVTLDGNYKFENIVNNQNGIYHISNSLDLDIK
;
A
#
# COMPACT_ATOMS: atom_id res chain seq x y z
N MET A 1 20.60 -49.88 5.18
CA MET A 1 19.23 -49.29 5.16
C MET A 1 19.04 -48.58 3.84
N SER A 2 17.99 -48.85 3.08
CA SER A 2 17.68 -48.15 1.84
C SER A 2 16.37 -47.40 2.02
N VAL A 3 16.29 -46.16 1.56
CA VAL A 3 15.08 -45.34 1.57
C VAL A 3 14.68 -45.06 0.13
N LYS A 4 13.43 -45.36 -0.21
CA LYS A 4 12.86 -45.07 -1.52
C LYS A 4 11.92 -43.88 -1.34
N PHE A 5 12.04 -42.86 -2.21
CA PHE A 5 11.13 -41.74 -2.30
C PHE A 5 10.86 -41.39 -3.77
N LYS A 6 9.70 -40.80 -4.02
CA LYS A 6 9.33 -40.29 -5.35
C LYS A 6 9.60 -38.78 -5.37
N LEU A 7 10.37 -38.32 -6.35
CA LEU A 7 10.55 -36.90 -6.57
C LEU A 7 9.26 -36.31 -7.12
N PRO A 8 8.90 -35.07 -6.74
CA PRO A 8 7.85 -34.33 -7.42
C PRO A 8 8.21 -34.08 -8.90
N ASP A 9 7.20 -33.79 -9.70
CA ASP A 9 7.35 -33.52 -11.14
C ASP A 9 7.82 -32.08 -11.40
N ASN A 10 8.96 -31.73 -10.80
CA ASN A 10 9.57 -30.41 -10.93
C ASN A 10 11.01 -30.55 -11.45
N VAL A 11 11.36 -29.73 -12.41
CA VAL A 11 12.74 -29.61 -12.93
C VAL A 11 13.57 -28.77 -11.97
N THR A 12 14.22 -29.42 -11.00
CA THR A 12 15.02 -28.73 -9.99
C THR A 12 16.07 -29.66 -9.37
N THR A 13 16.95 -29.12 -8.58
CA THR A 13 17.91 -29.88 -7.79
C THR A 13 17.40 -30.05 -6.36
N TYR A 14 17.18 -31.30 -5.95
CA TYR A 14 16.79 -31.68 -4.60
C TYR A 14 18.02 -32.01 -3.79
N ARG A 15 18.15 -31.43 -2.59
CA ARG A 15 19.19 -31.82 -1.64
C ARG A 15 18.62 -32.79 -0.62
N VAL A 16 19.10 -34.03 -0.65
CA VAL A 16 18.78 -35.01 0.36
C VAL A 16 19.87 -34.96 1.45
N THR A 17 19.45 -34.66 2.67
CA THR A 17 20.35 -34.66 3.84
C THR A 17 20.01 -35.84 4.72
N VAL A 18 20.98 -36.69 5.00
CA VAL A 18 20.85 -37.84 5.89
C VAL A 18 21.59 -37.54 7.18
N HIS A 19 20.89 -37.63 8.29
CA HIS A 19 21.46 -37.54 9.62
C HIS A 19 21.49 -38.97 10.24
N ALA A 20 22.62 -39.38 10.76
CA ALA A 20 22.75 -40.60 11.50
C ALA A 20 23.35 -40.31 12.88
N ALA A 21 22.80 -40.93 13.91
CA ALA A 21 23.35 -40.88 15.25
C ALA A 21 23.40 -42.32 15.83
N ASN A 22 24.40 -42.62 16.64
CA ASN A 22 24.48 -43.85 17.39
C ASN A 22 24.20 -43.62 18.89
N GLU A 23 24.15 -44.67 19.67
CA GLU A 23 23.89 -44.61 21.12
C GLU A 23 25.01 -43.89 21.90
N GLU A 24 26.19 -43.72 21.32
CA GLU A 24 27.34 -43.00 21.90
C GLU A 24 27.34 -41.51 21.52
N VAL A 25 26.24 -40.99 20.94
CA VAL A 25 26.06 -39.58 20.53
C VAL A 25 27.01 -39.11 19.40
N TYR A 26 27.61 -40.04 18.64
CA TYR A 26 28.28 -39.63 17.38
C TYR A 26 27.23 -39.31 16.32
N VAL A 27 27.30 -38.14 15.76
CA VAL A 27 26.38 -37.63 14.70
C VAL A 27 27.14 -37.55 13.39
N GLY A 28 26.60 -38.24 12.38
CA GLY A 28 27.07 -38.12 10.99
C GLY A 28 26.04 -37.42 10.13
N VAL A 29 26.46 -36.53 9.25
CA VAL A 29 25.60 -35.87 8.25
C VAL A 29 26.20 -36.09 6.87
N ASN A 30 25.39 -36.60 5.94
CA ASN A 30 25.74 -36.70 4.54
C ASN A 30 24.70 -35.99 3.69
N LYS A 31 25.15 -35.36 2.58
CA LYS A 31 24.29 -34.63 1.66
C LYS A 31 24.53 -35.14 0.24
N ILE A 32 23.45 -35.33 -0.51
CA ILE A 32 23.49 -35.65 -1.92
C ILE A 32 22.52 -34.76 -2.65
N ASP A 33 22.97 -34.18 -3.74
CA ASP A 33 22.14 -33.39 -4.62
C ASP A 33 21.67 -34.28 -5.78
N ILE A 34 20.35 -34.34 -5.99
CA ILE A 34 19.71 -35.09 -7.05
C ILE A 34 19.04 -34.08 -7.98
N THR A 35 19.53 -33.96 -9.21
CA THR A 35 18.93 -33.07 -10.21
C THR A 35 17.93 -33.85 -11.04
N SER A 36 16.66 -33.41 -11.02
CA SER A 36 15.63 -33.85 -11.96
C SER A 36 15.78 -33.06 -13.24
N LYS A 37 15.86 -33.75 -14.37
CA LYS A 37 15.89 -33.14 -15.72
C LYS A 37 14.81 -33.78 -16.57
N LEU A 38 14.14 -32.94 -17.36
CA LEU A 38 13.33 -33.38 -18.48
C LEU A 38 14.11 -33.05 -19.76
N ASP A 39 14.11 -33.96 -20.71
CA ASP A 39 14.78 -33.75 -22.00
C ASP A 39 14.03 -32.71 -22.85
N PHE A 40 12.73 -32.60 -22.61
CA PHE A 40 11.83 -31.60 -23.20
C PHE A 40 10.81 -31.13 -22.16
N PHE A 41 10.59 -29.83 -22.06
CA PHE A 41 9.53 -29.26 -21.23
C PHE A 41 9.11 -27.89 -21.73
N ILE A 42 7.86 -27.48 -21.37
CA ILE A 42 7.29 -26.19 -21.74
C ILE A 42 7.35 -25.24 -20.55
N GLN A 43 7.70 -24.00 -20.86
CA GLN A 43 7.57 -22.86 -19.96
C GLN A 43 6.68 -21.80 -20.59
N SER A 44 5.92 -21.09 -19.76
CA SER A 44 5.13 -19.93 -20.16
C SER A 44 5.21 -18.88 -19.05
N THR A 45 5.09 -17.62 -19.45
CA THR A 45 4.88 -16.53 -18.50
C THR A 45 3.39 -16.27 -18.43
N GLU A 46 2.81 -16.51 -17.26
CA GLU A 46 1.39 -16.23 -17.01
C GLU A 46 1.13 -14.72 -17.10
N PRO A 47 0.20 -14.28 -17.97
CA PRO A 47 -0.22 -12.90 -17.99
C PRO A 47 -1.05 -12.59 -16.74
N ARG A 48 -0.81 -11.43 -16.13
CA ARG A 48 -1.59 -10.95 -14.99
C ARG A 48 -2.37 -9.71 -15.38
N ASN A 49 -3.55 -9.55 -14.76
CA ASN A 49 -4.39 -8.36 -14.93
C ASN A 49 -4.70 -8.02 -16.41
N VAL A 50 -5.00 -9.02 -17.21
CA VAL A 50 -5.50 -8.81 -18.56
C VAL A 50 -6.90 -8.21 -18.46
N LYS A 51 -7.14 -7.10 -19.15
CA LYS A 51 -8.43 -6.41 -19.12
C LYS A 51 -9.30 -6.84 -20.30
N THR A 52 -10.62 -6.69 -20.17
CA THR A 52 -11.57 -6.90 -21.27
C THR A 52 -11.27 -6.04 -22.49
N THR A 53 -10.53 -4.93 -22.29
CA THR A 53 -10.09 -4.02 -23.37
C THR A 53 -8.81 -4.43 -24.05
N ASP A 54 -8.07 -5.38 -23.49
CA ASP A 54 -6.73 -5.76 -23.92
C ASP A 54 -6.75 -7.08 -24.69
N ASP A 55 -5.85 -7.21 -25.67
CA ASP A 55 -5.63 -8.50 -26.31
C ASP A 55 -4.96 -9.47 -25.32
N LEU A 56 -5.48 -10.70 -25.26
CA LEU A 56 -4.82 -11.79 -24.54
C LEU A 56 -3.73 -12.38 -25.44
N VAL A 57 -2.48 -12.05 -25.15
CA VAL A 57 -1.32 -12.62 -25.83
C VAL A 57 -0.65 -13.61 -24.89
N LEU A 58 -0.61 -14.88 -25.30
CA LEU A 58 0.05 -15.96 -24.58
C LEU A 58 1.40 -16.27 -25.20
N ASN A 59 2.35 -16.74 -24.40
CA ASN A 59 3.65 -17.16 -24.85
C ASN A 59 3.98 -18.56 -24.36
N ALA A 60 4.83 -19.26 -25.10
CA ALA A 60 5.45 -20.51 -24.67
C ALA A 60 6.87 -20.61 -25.20
N THR A 61 7.71 -21.28 -24.44
CA THR A 61 9.04 -21.71 -24.84
C THR A 61 9.19 -23.16 -24.46
N SER A 62 9.50 -24.02 -25.41
CA SER A 62 9.93 -25.38 -25.14
C SER A 62 11.45 -25.40 -24.93
N ILE A 63 11.88 -26.01 -23.85
CA ILE A 63 13.30 -26.16 -23.52
C ILE A 63 13.74 -27.55 -23.87
N ALA A 64 14.81 -27.65 -24.66
CA ALA A 64 15.45 -28.89 -25.01
C ALA A 64 16.97 -28.70 -25.18
N SER A 65 17.73 -29.81 -25.20
CA SER A 65 19.19 -29.78 -25.40
C SER A 65 19.58 -29.41 -26.82
N GLU A 66 18.71 -29.73 -27.78
CA GLU A 66 18.94 -29.47 -29.20
C GLU A 66 17.81 -28.61 -29.79
N GLN A 67 18.11 -27.95 -30.91
CA GLN A 67 17.12 -27.13 -31.61
C GLN A 67 16.40 -27.97 -32.68
N TYR A 68 15.07 -28.03 -32.54
CA TYR A 68 14.18 -28.67 -33.52
C TYR A 68 12.81 -27.98 -33.52
N ASP A 69 12.00 -28.31 -34.54
CA ASP A 69 10.67 -27.73 -34.71
C ASP A 69 9.69 -28.30 -33.69
N VAL A 70 8.85 -27.43 -33.13
CA VAL A 70 7.82 -27.75 -32.14
C VAL A 70 6.47 -27.24 -32.63
N LYS A 71 5.44 -28.07 -32.53
CA LYS A 71 4.05 -27.68 -32.73
C LYS A 71 3.42 -27.36 -31.39
N TYR A 72 2.93 -26.15 -31.25
CA TYR A 72 2.22 -25.70 -30.05
C TYR A 72 0.71 -25.65 -30.32
N GLN A 73 -0.06 -26.06 -29.31
CA GLN A 73 -1.51 -25.88 -29.22
C GLN A 73 -1.81 -25.08 -27.95
N PHE A 74 -2.36 -23.87 -28.12
CA PHE A 74 -2.82 -23.02 -27.04
C PHE A 74 -4.35 -23.12 -27.01
N THR A 75 -4.91 -23.59 -25.90
CA THR A 75 -6.35 -23.81 -25.74
C THR A 75 -6.88 -23.00 -24.55
N ILE A 76 -8.02 -22.35 -24.74
CA ILE A 76 -8.84 -21.79 -23.67
C ILE A 76 -10.04 -22.70 -23.48
N GLU A 77 -10.08 -23.43 -22.37
CA GLU A 77 -11.03 -24.51 -22.13
C GLU A 77 -12.49 -24.05 -22.18
N GLU A 78 -12.82 -22.96 -21.45
CA GLU A 78 -14.18 -22.43 -21.35
C GLU A 78 -14.75 -21.94 -22.69
N LEU A 79 -13.87 -21.54 -23.60
CA LEU A 79 -14.27 -21.10 -24.94
C LEU A 79 -14.20 -22.24 -26.00
N ASN A 80 -13.65 -23.39 -25.64
CA ASN A 80 -13.32 -24.47 -26.53
C ASN A 80 -12.58 -23.95 -27.78
N LYS A 81 -11.66 -22.98 -27.58
CA LYS A 81 -10.91 -22.32 -28.66
C LYS A 81 -9.45 -22.71 -28.59
N THR A 82 -8.93 -23.26 -29.67
CA THR A 82 -7.53 -23.66 -29.81
C THR A 82 -6.87 -22.90 -30.97
N LEU A 83 -5.67 -22.38 -30.72
CA LEU A 83 -4.78 -21.82 -31.72
C LEU A 83 -3.54 -22.71 -31.84
N GLU A 84 -3.18 -23.06 -33.05
CA GLU A 84 -1.99 -23.85 -33.37
C GLU A 84 -0.93 -22.96 -34.00
N VAL A 85 0.31 -23.14 -33.60
CA VAL A 85 1.45 -22.41 -34.15
C VAL A 85 2.70 -23.26 -34.11
N GLU A 86 3.54 -23.10 -35.13
CA GLU A 86 4.85 -23.72 -35.20
C GLU A 86 5.91 -22.80 -34.62
N GLY A 87 6.85 -23.36 -33.88
CA GLY A 87 7.99 -22.68 -33.31
C GLY A 87 9.21 -23.60 -33.25
N THR A 88 10.25 -23.17 -32.60
CA THR A 88 11.46 -23.99 -32.39
C THR A 88 11.81 -24.04 -30.92
N THR A 89 12.43 -25.13 -30.46
CA THR A 89 12.94 -25.24 -29.10
C THR A 89 13.85 -24.07 -28.76
N ASN A 90 13.87 -23.67 -27.47
CA ASN A 90 14.66 -22.56 -26.93
C ASN A 90 14.33 -21.17 -27.52
N SER A 91 13.16 -21.04 -28.19
CA SER A 91 12.67 -19.78 -28.74
C SER A 91 11.25 -19.50 -28.24
N ILE A 92 10.95 -18.21 -28.02
CA ILE A 92 9.62 -17.78 -27.56
C ILE A 92 8.66 -17.79 -28.74
N THR A 93 7.56 -18.53 -28.60
CA THR A 93 6.43 -18.53 -29.53
C THR A 93 5.24 -17.83 -28.87
N THR A 94 4.55 -16.99 -29.61
CA THR A 94 3.40 -16.21 -29.11
C THR A 94 2.16 -16.41 -29.95
N VAL A 95 0.99 -16.37 -29.30
CA VAL A 95 -0.31 -16.36 -29.97
C VAL A 95 -1.19 -15.25 -29.36
N ASN A 96 -2.04 -14.65 -30.20
CA ASN A 96 -2.99 -13.63 -29.79
C ASN A 96 -4.41 -14.17 -29.90
N PHE A 97 -5.12 -14.28 -28.78
CA PHE A 97 -6.51 -14.73 -28.70
C PHE A 97 -7.52 -13.59 -28.93
N GLY A 98 -7.04 -12.33 -28.96
CA GLY A 98 -7.87 -11.13 -28.98
C GLY A 98 -8.45 -10.83 -27.61
N LYS A 99 -9.48 -9.99 -27.58
CA LYS A 99 -10.16 -9.59 -26.37
C LYS A 99 -11.08 -10.69 -25.84
N LEU A 100 -11.13 -10.84 -24.54
CA LEU A 100 -12.02 -11.77 -23.84
C LEU A 100 -12.95 -11.02 -22.89
N ASP A 101 -14.11 -11.63 -22.63
CA ASP A 101 -15.05 -11.13 -21.64
C ASP A 101 -14.52 -11.32 -20.20
N TYR A 102 -15.08 -10.56 -19.26
CA TYR A 102 -14.79 -10.69 -17.84
C TYR A 102 -15.03 -12.12 -17.34
N GLY A 103 -14.05 -12.68 -16.64
CA GLY A 103 -14.14 -14.04 -16.08
C GLY A 103 -12.80 -14.69 -15.82
N THR A 104 -12.86 -15.92 -15.32
CA THR A 104 -11.68 -16.77 -15.12
C THR A 104 -11.68 -17.84 -16.20
N TYR A 105 -10.54 -18.03 -16.85
CA TYR A 105 -10.33 -18.97 -17.95
C TYR A 105 -9.15 -19.89 -17.64
N HIS A 106 -9.22 -21.15 -18.08
CA HIS A 106 -8.13 -22.08 -17.98
C HIS A 106 -7.41 -22.21 -19.33
N VAL A 107 -6.12 -21.89 -19.29
CA VAL A 107 -5.23 -22.00 -20.44
C VAL A 107 -4.50 -23.33 -20.37
N VAL A 108 -4.54 -24.08 -21.46
CA VAL A 108 -3.74 -25.29 -21.66
C VAL A 108 -2.79 -25.04 -22.82
N ILE A 109 -1.51 -25.20 -22.61
CA ILE A 109 -0.48 -25.10 -23.65
C ILE A 109 0.17 -26.46 -23.79
N LYS A 110 0.04 -27.05 -24.96
CA LYS A 110 0.72 -28.31 -25.35
C LYS A 110 1.77 -28.03 -26.39
N GLY A 111 2.90 -28.67 -26.28
CA GLY A 111 3.95 -28.64 -27.29
C GLY A 111 4.45 -30.05 -27.61
N SER A 112 4.67 -30.33 -28.89
CA SER A 112 5.18 -31.61 -29.35
C SER A 112 6.23 -31.43 -30.44
N GLY A 113 7.30 -32.20 -30.40
CA GLY A 113 8.38 -32.21 -31.37
C GLY A 113 9.38 -33.33 -31.08
N ASP A 114 9.99 -33.88 -32.10
CA ASP A 114 10.99 -34.97 -32.00
C ASP A 114 10.55 -36.17 -31.12
N ASN A 115 9.29 -36.61 -31.27
CA ASN A 115 8.66 -37.67 -30.43
C ASN A 115 8.56 -37.37 -28.92
N GLN A 116 8.70 -36.11 -28.54
CA GLN A 116 8.51 -35.65 -27.17
C GLN A 116 7.29 -34.74 -27.09
N GLU A 117 6.62 -34.73 -25.98
CA GLU A 117 5.48 -33.85 -25.71
C GLU A 117 5.46 -33.44 -24.25
N ASP A 118 4.96 -32.23 -23.98
CA ASP A 118 4.70 -31.73 -22.65
C ASP A 118 3.52 -30.77 -22.69
N ALA A 119 2.90 -30.51 -21.50
CA ALA A 119 1.79 -29.59 -21.37
C ALA A 119 1.80 -28.90 -20.03
N ILE A 120 1.40 -27.64 -20.04
CA ILE A 120 1.17 -26.85 -18.84
C ILE A 120 -0.26 -26.31 -18.82
N THR A 121 -0.81 -26.14 -17.62
CA THR A 121 -2.14 -25.57 -17.44
C THR A 121 -2.10 -24.58 -16.29
N TYR A 122 -2.74 -23.43 -16.49
CA TYR A 122 -2.90 -22.41 -15.46
C TYR A 122 -4.17 -21.58 -15.66
N PRO A 123 -4.78 -21.03 -14.59
CA PRO A 123 -5.89 -20.11 -14.71
C PRO A 123 -5.39 -18.70 -15.05
N ILE A 124 -6.20 -17.95 -15.81
CA ILE A 124 -6.05 -16.52 -16.04
C ILE A 124 -7.34 -15.79 -15.66
N ASN A 125 -7.21 -14.58 -15.12
CA ASN A 125 -8.33 -13.72 -14.77
C ASN A 125 -8.40 -12.55 -15.76
N ILE A 126 -9.54 -12.41 -16.43
CA ILE A 126 -9.85 -11.22 -17.23
C ILE A 126 -10.67 -10.29 -16.35
N ILE A 127 -10.16 -9.07 -16.13
CA ILE A 127 -10.74 -8.05 -15.27
C ILE A 127 -11.31 -6.90 -16.08
N GLU A 128 -12.23 -6.13 -15.51
CA GLU A 128 -12.79 -4.94 -16.18
C GLU A 128 -11.81 -3.77 -16.14
N SER A 129 -11.15 -3.56 -15.01
CA SER A 129 -10.14 -2.53 -14.81
C SER A 129 -9.10 -2.98 -13.79
N ALA A 130 -7.86 -2.53 -13.92
CA ALA A 130 -6.83 -2.67 -12.91
C ALA A 130 -6.91 -1.57 -11.83
N GLN A 131 -7.84 -0.61 -11.98
CA GLN A 131 -8.00 0.55 -11.10
C GLN A 131 -9.44 0.68 -10.61
N GLU A 132 -9.88 -0.26 -9.78
CA GLU A 132 -11.12 -0.09 -9.03
C GLU A 132 -10.91 0.90 -7.87
N VAL A 133 -11.90 1.75 -7.64
CA VAL A 133 -11.91 2.75 -6.58
C VAL A 133 -12.95 2.41 -5.52
N LYS A 134 -12.67 2.75 -4.26
CA LYS A 134 -13.64 2.57 -3.17
C LYS A 134 -14.56 3.78 -3.12
N LYS A 135 -15.86 3.56 -3.23
CA LYS A 135 -16.88 4.59 -3.04
C LYS A 135 -17.52 4.44 -1.66
N TYR A 136 -17.48 5.52 -0.89
CA TYR A 136 -18.11 5.63 0.43
C TYR A 136 -19.39 6.44 0.34
N THR A 137 -20.43 5.99 1.07
CA THR A 137 -21.70 6.73 1.19
C THR A 137 -22.17 6.63 2.63
N LYS A 138 -22.48 7.78 3.24
CA LYS A 138 -23.17 7.84 4.53
C LYS A 138 -24.67 7.77 4.28
N VAL A 139 -25.36 6.92 5.02
CA VAL A 139 -26.82 6.75 4.91
C VAL A 139 -27.47 7.43 6.10
N ASN A 140 -28.45 8.29 5.82
CA ASN A 140 -29.36 8.72 6.87
C ASN A 140 -30.24 7.51 7.26
N ILE A 141 -30.25 7.13 8.54
CA ILE A 141 -30.96 5.95 9.06
C ILE A 141 -32.44 5.93 8.68
N ILE A 142 -33.03 7.10 8.43
CA ILE A 142 -34.48 7.29 8.15
C ILE A 142 -34.77 7.13 6.65
N GLU A 143 -33.81 7.29 5.77
CA GLU A 143 -33.97 7.23 4.32
C GLU A 143 -33.08 6.16 3.74
N THR A 144 -33.66 5.02 3.33
CA THR A 144 -32.93 4.05 2.49
C THR A 144 -32.72 4.69 1.12
N SER A 145 -31.59 5.38 0.94
CA SER A 145 -31.18 5.83 -0.38
C SER A 145 -30.91 4.61 -1.26
N GLU A 146 -31.36 4.65 -2.51
CA GLU A 146 -31.12 3.60 -3.49
C GLU A 146 -29.61 3.37 -3.65
N ILE A 147 -29.12 2.28 -3.08
CA ILE A 147 -27.77 1.81 -3.32
C ILE A 147 -27.79 1.16 -4.70
N LYS A 148 -27.06 1.73 -5.66
CA LYS A 148 -26.94 1.12 -6.98
C LYS A 148 -26.27 -0.26 -6.85
N PRO A 149 -26.81 -1.30 -7.49
CA PRO A 149 -26.21 -2.62 -7.45
C PRO A 149 -24.79 -2.57 -8.00
N THR A 150 -23.88 -3.23 -7.29
CA THR A 150 -22.47 -3.38 -7.68
C THR A 150 -22.19 -4.87 -7.88
N LYS A 151 -21.15 -5.22 -8.67
CA LYS A 151 -20.73 -6.62 -8.79
C LYS A 151 -20.12 -7.15 -7.49
N ASN A 152 -19.53 -6.27 -6.70
CA ASN A 152 -18.87 -6.58 -5.44
C ASN A 152 -19.83 -6.46 -4.25
N PRO A 153 -19.60 -7.25 -3.18
CA PRO A 153 -20.37 -7.10 -1.95
C PRO A 153 -20.15 -5.71 -1.34
N VAL A 154 -21.17 -5.19 -0.69
CA VAL A 154 -21.13 -3.92 0.03
C VAL A 154 -20.74 -4.19 1.48
N VAL A 155 -19.80 -3.42 2.00
CA VAL A 155 -19.46 -3.42 3.41
C VAL A 155 -20.27 -2.32 4.09
N LEU A 156 -21.06 -2.71 5.08
CA LEU A 156 -21.85 -1.83 5.91
C LEU A 156 -21.15 -1.66 7.25
N GLU A 157 -20.97 -0.43 7.71
CA GLU A 157 -20.41 -0.10 9.01
C GLU A 157 -21.39 0.73 9.82
N ILE A 158 -21.55 0.35 11.09
CA ILE A 158 -22.46 0.98 12.04
C ILE A 158 -21.69 1.35 13.29
N TYR A 159 -21.75 2.60 13.68
CA TYR A 159 -20.95 3.13 14.77
C TYR A 159 -21.63 4.36 15.43
N ASN A 160 -21.15 4.69 16.63
CA ASN A 160 -21.55 5.92 17.30
C ASN A 160 -20.91 7.15 16.62
N ARG A 161 -21.62 8.26 16.50
CA ARG A 161 -21.16 9.54 15.91
C ARG A 161 -19.80 9.99 16.44
N ASN A 162 -19.51 9.73 17.71
CA ASN A 162 -18.22 10.07 18.33
C ASN A 162 -17.04 9.34 17.67
N MET A 163 -17.27 8.22 16.98
CA MET A 163 -16.26 7.49 16.21
C MET A 163 -15.99 8.09 14.83
N GLU A 164 -16.83 9.02 14.35
CA GLU A 164 -16.76 9.51 12.97
C GLU A 164 -15.35 10.03 12.62
N LYS A 165 -14.78 10.87 13.48
CA LYS A 165 -13.42 11.41 13.27
C LYS A 165 -12.34 10.33 13.27
N TYR A 166 -12.42 9.36 14.17
CA TYR A 166 -11.47 8.25 14.21
C TYR A 166 -11.55 7.39 12.94
N ILE A 167 -12.76 7.16 12.44
CA ILE A 167 -12.99 6.39 11.22
C ILE A 167 -12.47 7.14 9.99
N ASP A 168 -12.71 8.46 9.91
CA ASP A 168 -12.17 9.30 8.83
C ASP A 168 -10.62 9.25 8.79
N TYR A 169 -9.97 9.25 9.95
CA TYR A 169 -8.51 9.12 10.04
C TYR A 169 -8.01 7.71 9.71
N ILE A 170 -8.74 6.66 10.10
CA ILE A 170 -8.45 5.28 9.68
C ILE A 170 -8.51 5.18 8.15
N ASP A 171 -9.58 5.69 7.54
CA ASP A 171 -9.75 5.66 6.10
C ASP A 171 -8.67 6.45 5.36
N PHE A 172 -8.28 7.61 5.88
CA PHE A 172 -7.18 8.39 5.33
C PHE A 172 -5.87 7.58 5.31
N ILE A 173 -5.48 6.99 6.44
CA ILE A 173 -4.25 6.19 6.52
C ILE A 173 -4.33 4.96 5.62
N GLU A 174 -5.48 4.26 5.58
CA GLU A 174 -5.66 3.08 4.70
C GLU A 174 -5.61 3.45 3.22
N SER A 175 -6.18 4.59 2.83
CA SER A 175 -6.21 5.04 1.43
C SER A 175 -4.88 5.62 0.94
N THR A 176 -4.01 6.04 1.87
CA THR A 176 -2.71 6.66 1.57
C THR A 176 -1.51 5.74 1.85
N LEU A 177 -1.74 4.43 1.94
CA LEU A 177 -0.66 3.45 2.09
C LEU A 177 0.22 3.44 0.84
N THR A 178 1.52 3.61 1.05
CA THR A 178 2.54 3.69 0.01
C THR A 178 3.82 2.94 0.43
N ASP A 179 4.89 3.06 -0.37
CA ASP A 179 6.20 2.51 -0.01
C ASP A 179 7.02 3.46 0.91
N ARG A 180 6.44 4.53 1.42
CA ARG A 180 7.06 5.39 2.43
C ARG A 180 6.97 4.73 3.81
N LEU A 181 8.02 4.89 4.61
CA LEU A 181 8.09 4.26 5.94
C LEU A 181 7.00 4.78 6.89
N ASP A 182 6.76 6.09 6.90
CA ASP A 182 5.71 6.72 7.72
C ASP A 182 4.32 6.15 7.42
N THR A 183 4.00 5.95 6.13
CA THR A 183 2.70 5.41 5.72
C THR A 183 2.53 3.94 6.08
N GLN A 184 3.58 3.12 5.90
CA GLN A 184 3.54 1.69 6.21
C GLN A 184 3.43 1.45 7.73
N ILE A 185 4.20 2.19 8.53
CA ILE A 185 4.14 2.10 9.99
C ILE A 185 2.77 2.55 10.49
N ALA A 186 2.30 3.73 10.04
CA ALA A 186 0.99 4.22 10.44
C ALA A 186 -0.13 3.27 10.05
N TYR A 187 -0.09 2.70 8.84
CA TYR A 187 -1.03 1.68 8.41
C TYR A 187 -1.05 0.49 9.36
N ASN A 188 0.10 -0.06 9.70
CA ASN A 188 0.19 -1.22 10.58
C ASN A 188 -0.31 -0.90 12.01
N GLU A 189 0.02 0.28 12.55
CA GLU A 189 -0.49 0.71 13.86
C GLU A 189 -2.02 0.90 13.84
N ILE A 190 -2.56 1.50 12.78
CA ILE A 190 -4.01 1.62 12.58
C ILE A 190 -4.68 0.26 12.44
N GLN A 191 -4.06 -0.74 11.78
CA GLN A 191 -4.60 -2.10 11.74
C GLN A 191 -4.71 -2.75 13.12
N LYS A 192 -3.76 -2.48 14.03
CA LYS A 192 -3.87 -2.91 15.44
C LYS A 192 -5.07 -2.26 16.13
N MET A 193 -5.27 -0.94 15.94
CA MET A 193 -6.40 -0.20 16.48
C MET A 193 -7.72 -0.64 15.86
N ARG A 194 -7.74 -0.89 14.55
CA ARG A 194 -8.90 -1.44 13.84
C ARG A 194 -9.35 -2.77 14.43
N THR A 195 -8.41 -3.66 14.76
CA THR A 195 -8.75 -4.91 15.44
C THR A 195 -9.47 -4.66 16.77
N LYS A 196 -9.06 -3.64 17.52
CA LYS A 196 -9.70 -3.24 18.77
C LYS A 196 -11.13 -2.72 18.57
N TYR A 197 -11.34 -1.85 17.57
CA TYR A 197 -12.64 -1.19 17.33
C TYR A 197 -13.61 -2.04 16.53
N TYR A 198 -13.14 -2.77 15.54
CA TYR A 198 -13.96 -3.53 14.58
C TYR A 198 -14.05 -5.01 14.94
N GLY A 199 -13.16 -5.53 15.78
CA GLY A 199 -13.08 -6.97 16.09
C GLY A 199 -12.68 -7.83 14.88
N THR A 200 -12.07 -7.23 13.84
CA THR A 200 -11.67 -7.89 12.61
C THR A 200 -10.21 -8.33 12.64
N SER A 201 -9.82 -9.24 11.72
CA SER A 201 -8.44 -9.67 11.58
C SER A 201 -7.52 -8.54 11.14
N ASN A 202 -6.28 -8.60 11.59
CA ASN A 202 -5.22 -7.65 11.31
C ASN A 202 -4.57 -7.93 9.94
N ASN A 203 -4.56 -6.96 9.03
CA ASN A 203 -3.98 -7.02 7.69
C ASN A 203 -2.69 -6.20 7.59
N GLN A 204 -1.71 -6.44 8.45
CA GLN A 204 -0.43 -5.73 8.42
C GLN A 204 0.37 -6.02 7.16
N VAL A 205 1.08 -4.99 6.67
CA VAL A 205 2.09 -5.14 5.61
C VAL A 205 3.45 -5.50 6.23
N ASN A 206 4.24 -6.28 5.53
CA ASN A 206 5.59 -6.61 5.96
C ASN A 206 6.53 -5.46 5.58
N ILE A 207 7.21 -4.87 6.56
CA ILE A 207 8.15 -3.75 6.38
C ILE A 207 9.58 -4.26 6.48
N ASP A 208 10.34 -4.14 5.40
CA ASP A 208 11.78 -4.39 5.42
C ASP A 208 12.53 -3.16 5.96
N MET A 209 12.72 -3.10 7.27
CA MET A 209 13.41 -1.99 7.94
C MET A 209 14.85 -1.78 7.44
N GLY A 210 15.48 -2.80 6.83
CA GLY A 210 16.81 -2.68 6.25
C GLY A 210 16.90 -1.66 5.12
N LYS A 211 15.81 -1.44 4.36
CA LYS A 211 15.74 -0.44 3.29
C LYS A 211 15.76 0.99 3.79
N TYR A 212 15.25 1.21 5.00
CA TYR A 212 15.05 2.55 5.57
C TYR A 212 16.10 2.91 6.63
N LYS A 213 17.00 1.99 6.93
CA LYS A 213 18.06 2.18 7.92
C LYS A 213 19.31 2.82 7.31
N ASP A 214 19.89 3.75 8.05
CA ASP A 214 21.23 4.29 7.82
C ASP A 214 21.97 4.44 9.15
N THR A 215 23.21 3.97 9.24
CA THR A 215 23.99 4.01 10.47
C THR A 215 24.95 5.20 10.45
N LYS A 216 24.77 6.15 11.38
CA LYS A 216 25.66 7.28 11.60
C LYS A 216 26.12 7.31 13.06
N ASN A 217 27.41 7.44 13.29
CA ASN A 217 28.00 7.51 14.64
C ASN A 217 27.51 6.37 15.56
N TYR A 218 27.44 5.13 15.02
CA TYR A 218 26.92 3.93 15.68
C TYR A 218 25.44 3.94 16.03
N THR A 219 24.68 4.98 15.64
CA THR A 219 23.23 5.06 15.81
C THR A 219 22.55 4.77 14.50
N ASP A 220 21.51 3.94 14.56
CA ASP A 220 20.68 3.59 13.41
C ASP A 220 19.57 4.63 13.24
N TYR A 221 19.74 5.55 12.29
CA TYR A 221 18.70 6.51 11.92
C TYR A 221 17.83 5.97 10.80
N LEU A 222 16.61 6.45 10.73
CA LEU A 222 15.66 6.04 9.71
C LEU A 222 15.50 7.10 8.62
N LYS A 223 15.11 6.63 7.44
CA LYS A 223 14.78 7.42 6.25
C LYS A 223 13.34 7.13 5.89
N ASN A 224 12.62 8.11 5.41
CA ASN A 224 11.24 7.88 4.97
C ASN A 224 11.14 7.12 3.64
N LEU A 225 12.19 7.22 2.82
CA LEU A 225 12.34 6.53 1.53
C LEU A 225 13.73 5.91 1.44
N GLU A 226 13.88 4.81 0.71
CA GLU A 226 15.16 4.10 0.55
C GLU A 226 16.32 5.03 0.14
N ASN A 227 16.04 6.00 -0.74
CA ASN A 227 17.02 6.93 -1.29
C ASN A 227 16.96 8.35 -0.67
N ALA A 228 16.18 8.54 0.40
CA ALA A 228 16.10 9.82 1.10
C ALA A 228 17.25 10.01 2.09
N ASN A 229 17.38 11.21 2.61
CA ASN A 229 18.24 11.50 3.74
C ASN A 229 17.67 10.92 5.04
N THR A 230 18.55 10.66 6.00
CA THR A 230 18.12 10.27 7.36
C THR A 230 17.37 11.40 8.03
N ASP A 231 16.32 11.04 8.77
CA ASP A 231 15.49 11.96 9.54
C ASP A 231 15.44 11.50 11.01
N ILE A 232 16.04 12.31 11.87
CA ILE A 232 16.11 12.04 13.31
C ILE A 232 14.74 12.25 13.96
N VAL A 233 13.96 13.22 13.48
CA VAL A 233 12.62 13.48 14.00
C VAL A 233 11.68 12.31 13.68
N LEU A 234 11.70 11.84 12.44
CA LEU A 234 10.98 10.63 12.05
C LEU A 234 11.40 9.41 12.89
N THR A 235 12.72 9.24 13.10
CA THR A 235 13.26 8.14 13.91
C THR A 235 12.70 8.19 15.34
N ALA A 236 12.68 9.38 15.96
CA ALA A 236 12.15 9.57 17.30
C ALA A 236 10.63 9.35 17.39
N LEU A 237 9.87 9.82 16.39
CA LEU A 237 8.42 9.59 16.31
C LEU A 237 8.11 8.09 16.18
N ILE A 238 8.84 7.36 15.35
CA ILE A 238 8.69 5.90 15.26
C ILE A 238 9.06 5.22 16.58
N GLN A 239 10.12 5.67 17.24
CA GLN A 239 10.52 5.15 18.55
C GLN A 239 9.44 5.33 19.61
N TYR A 240 8.73 6.45 19.58
CA TYR A 240 7.68 6.73 20.55
C TYR A 240 6.36 6.03 20.23
N TYR A 241 5.88 6.13 18.98
CA TYR A 241 4.55 5.65 18.58
C TYR A 241 4.53 4.20 18.13
N ALA A 242 5.65 3.66 17.65
CA ALA A 242 5.72 2.37 16.98
C ALA A 242 7.01 1.59 17.30
N LYS A 243 7.40 1.55 18.55
CA LYS A 243 8.68 0.99 19.05
C LYS A 243 8.97 -0.45 18.61
N ASP A 244 7.96 -1.23 18.27
CA ASP A 244 8.13 -2.63 17.84
C ASP A 244 8.98 -2.73 16.57
N TYR A 245 8.92 -1.71 15.69
CA TYR A 245 9.67 -1.68 14.41
C TYR A 245 11.15 -1.36 14.56
N ILE A 246 11.54 -0.76 15.68
CA ILE A 246 12.94 -0.44 15.96
C ILE A 246 13.64 -1.51 16.81
N SER A 247 12.94 -2.60 17.12
CA SER A 247 13.53 -3.72 17.87
C SER A 247 14.73 -4.30 17.12
N GLY A 248 15.90 -4.29 17.76
CA GLY A 248 17.17 -4.71 17.17
C GLY A 248 17.97 -3.61 16.44
N LEU A 249 17.45 -2.39 16.37
CA LEU A 249 18.20 -1.22 15.93
C LEU A 249 18.89 -0.56 17.14
N ASN A 250 20.08 -0.01 16.91
CA ASN A 250 20.76 0.82 17.91
C ASN A 250 20.31 2.27 17.75
N ILE A 251 19.21 2.62 18.43
CA ILE A 251 18.63 3.96 18.34
C ILE A 251 19.20 4.90 19.43
N ASP A 252 19.81 4.37 20.49
CA ASP A 252 20.40 5.20 21.54
C ASP A 252 21.61 5.98 21.00
N PRO A 253 21.57 7.32 20.90
CA PRO A 253 22.69 8.09 20.42
C PRO A 253 23.84 8.07 21.44
N PHE A 254 25.06 8.14 20.95
CA PHE A 254 26.22 8.34 21.79
C PHE A 254 26.34 9.85 22.04
N ILE A 255 25.96 10.30 23.25
CA ILE A 255 26.07 11.70 23.62
C ILE A 255 27.54 12.04 23.81
N ASN A 256 28.09 12.83 22.91
CA ASN A 256 29.31 13.60 23.16
C ASN A 256 28.93 14.92 23.85
N ASP A 257 29.84 15.49 24.62
CA ASP A 257 29.68 16.65 25.51
C ASP A 257 29.08 17.96 24.93
N ASP A 258 28.81 17.97 23.61
CA ASP A 258 28.13 19.07 22.93
C ASP A 258 26.62 18.79 22.86
N ASN A 259 25.84 19.41 23.73
CA ASN A 259 24.39 19.38 23.83
C ASN A 259 23.66 19.38 22.45
N ASN A 260 23.58 18.23 21.78
CA ASN A 260 22.84 18.12 20.53
C ASN A 260 21.34 17.87 20.84
N LEU A 261 20.50 18.87 20.59
CA LEU A 261 19.06 18.81 20.84
C LEU A 261 18.40 17.59 20.16
N PHE A 262 18.83 17.22 18.96
CA PHE A 262 18.27 16.06 18.24
C PHE A 262 18.57 14.74 18.96
N GLU A 263 19.75 14.61 19.58
CA GLU A 263 20.09 13.44 20.39
C GLU A 263 19.27 13.38 21.68
N GLN A 264 19.06 14.53 22.32
CA GLN A 264 18.17 14.64 23.49
C GLN A 264 16.73 14.31 23.14
N TYR A 265 16.24 14.77 21.99
CA TYR A 265 14.92 14.46 21.47
C TYR A 265 14.75 12.95 21.24
N LEU A 266 15.75 12.30 20.62
CA LEU A 266 15.75 10.86 20.39
C LEU A 266 15.77 10.08 21.72
N LEU A 267 16.55 10.50 22.72
CA LEU A 267 16.54 9.88 24.05
C LEU A 267 15.22 10.10 24.80
N ALA A 268 14.61 11.28 24.66
CA ALA A 268 13.31 11.57 25.24
C ALA A 268 12.21 10.66 24.66
N SER A 269 12.23 10.42 23.34
CA SER A 269 11.28 9.51 22.68
C SER A 269 11.44 8.05 23.16
N ALA A 270 12.63 7.66 23.62
CA ALA A 270 12.89 6.38 24.31
C ALA A 270 12.51 6.39 25.81
N ASN A 271 11.89 7.47 26.30
CA ASN A 271 11.58 7.69 27.72
C ASN A 271 12.83 7.68 28.64
N LYS A 272 13.97 8.17 28.13
CA LYS A 272 15.21 8.30 28.92
C LYS A 272 15.18 9.60 29.72
N LYS A 273 14.70 9.53 30.94
CA LYS A 273 14.55 10.70 31.83
C LYS A 273 15.86 11.39 32.19
N THR A 274 17.00 10.85 31.85
CA THR A 274 18.32 11.46 32.08
C THR A 274 18.49 12.81 31.39
N VAL A 275 17.80 13.02 30.25
CA VAL A 275 17.87 14.29 29.50
C VAL A 275 16.92 15.37 29.98
N LEU A 276 16.08 15.09 30.99
CA LEU A 276 15.06 16.06 31.48
C LEU A 276 15.69 17.38 31.99
N THR A 277 16.80 17.28 32.69
CA THR A 277 17.48 18.48 33.23
C THR A 277 17.98 19.40 32.13
N ASP A 278 18.56 18.81 31.06
CA ASP A 278 19.10 19.55 29.92
C ASP A 278 17.97 20.18 29.09
N LEU A 279 16.86 19.46 28.91
CA LEU A 279 15.66 19.99 28.25
C LEU A 279 15.02 21.15 29.02
N LEU A 280 15.01 21.09 30.36
CA LEU A 280 14.51 22.20 31.19
C LEU A 280 15.45 23.42 31.14
N GLN A 281 16.76 23.24 30.99
CA GLN A 281 17.70 24.35 30.76
C GLN A 281 17.45 24.99 29.39
N LEU A 282 17.30 24.18 28.32
CA LEU A 282 16.98 24.67 26.98
C LEU A 282 15.63 25.41 26.94
N LYS A 283 14.63 24.97 27.71
CA LYS A 283 13.34 25.66 27.83
C LYS A 283 13.51 27.11 28.29
N ASP A 284 14.45 27.38 29.19
CA ASP A 284 14.67 28.70 29.81
C ASP A 284 15.62 29.58 28.98
N GLU A 285 16.22 29.05 27.87
CA GLU A 285 17.08 29.82 26.97
C GLU A 285 16.27 30.80 26.12
N LYS A 286 16.70 32.08 26.09
CA LYS A 286 15.95 33.14 25.41
C LYS A 286 16.14 33.18 23.91
N ASP A 287 17.29 32.74 23.43
CA ASP A 287 17.72 32.89 22.02
C ASP A 287 17.58 31.58 21.20
N ILE A 288 16.81 30.59 21.68
CA ILE A 288 16.57 29.34 20.98
C ILE A 288 15.53 29.53 19.85
N GLU A 289 15.78 29.00 18.68
CA GLU A 289 14.89 29.07 17.52
C GLU A 289 13.54 28.39 17.79
N ASN A 290 12.47 28.85 17.14
CA ASN A 290 11.12 28.32 17.34
C ASN A 290 11.01 26.82 17.03
N TYR A 291 11.67 26.35 15.98
CA TYR A 291 11.73 24.91 15.68
C TYR A 291 12.30 24.09 16.84
N ASN A 292 13.41 24.56 17.41
CA ASN A 292 14.04 23.90 18.54
C ASN A 292 13.15 23.94 19.80
N LYS A 293 12.42 25.04 20.03
CA LYS A 293 11.41 25.12 21.11
C LYS A 293 10.30 24.09 20.93
N LEU A 294 9.83 23.86 19.69
CA LEU A 294 8.85 22.83 19.40
C LEU A 294 9.39 21.42 19.71
N LEU A 295 10.65 21.12 19.34
CA LEU A 295 11.27 19.84 19.66
C LEU A 295 11.48 19.65 21.17
N VAL A 296 11.87 20.70 21.91
CA VAL A 296 11.95 20.66 23.38
C VAL A 296 10.57 20.40 23.99
N THR A 297 9.53 21.10 23.50
CA THR A 297 8.15 20.89 23.93
C THR A 297 7.74 19.43 23.76
N LEU A 298 7.94 18.88 22.57
CA LEU A 298 7.59 17.49 22.25
C LEU A 298 8.42 16.48 23.06
N SER A 299 9.69 16.79 23.32
CA SER A 299 10.55 15.96 24.20
C SER A 299 10.01 15.91 25.64
N LEU A 300 9.55 17.03 26.17
CA LEU A 300 8.94 17.08 27.50
C LEU A 300 7.63 16.29 27.56
N GLU A 301 6.82 16.35 26.51
CA GLU A 301 5.59 15.52 26.37
C GLU A 301 5.92 14.02 26.36
N PHE A 302 6.92 13.60 25.61
CA PHE A 302 7.37 12.20 25.58
C PHE A 302 7.85 11.70 26.95
N LEU A 303 8.42 12.58 27.75
CA LEU A 303 8.83 12.27 29.12
C LEU A 303 7.70 12.38 30.16
N GLY A 304 6.51 12.86 29.76
CA GLY A 304 5.34 13.04 30.60
C GLY A 304 5.35 14.33 31.42
N ASP A 305 6.22 15.29 31.09
CA ASP A 305 6.26 16.62 31.73
C ASP A 305 5.36 17.61 30.99
N TYR A 306 4.06 17.34 31.00
CA TYR A 306 3.05 18.10 30.26
C TYR A 306 2.92 19.55 30.70
N GLN A 307 3.22 19.86 31.98
CA GLN A 307 3.11 21.23 32.46
C GLN A 307 4.21 22.11 31.87
N ASN A 308 5.46 21.67 31.91
CA ASN A 308 6.57 22.41 31.33
C ASN A 308 6.47 22.49 29.81
N ALA A 309 5.99 21.42 29.13
CA ALA A 309 5.70 21.42 27.72
C ALA A 309 4.69 22.50 27.34
N LYS A 310 3.55 22.55 28.04
CA LYS A 310 2.50 23.55 27.83
C LYS A 310 2.98 24.97 28.08
N ASP A 311 3.75 25.18 29.14
CA ASP A 311 4.28 26.50 29.51
C ASP A 311 5.25 27.01 28.42
N LEU A 312 6.09 26.14 27.86
CA LEU A 312 6.99 26.49 26.76
C LEU A 312 6.21 26.76 25.49
N TYR A 313 5.27 25.87 25.12
CA TYR A 313 4.47 25.99 23.90
C TYR A 313 3.71 27.32 23.85
N ASN A 314 3.14 27.76 24.97
CA ASN A 314 2.42 29.03 25.07
C ASN A 314 3.32 30.27 24.87
N GLN A 315 4.65 30.12 24.92
CA GLN A 315 5.62 31.20 24.70
C GLN A 315 6.14 31.23 23.24
N ILE A 316 5.75 30.24 22.41
CA ILE A 316 6.23 30.16 21.02
C ILE A 316 5.34 31.05 20.13
N GLU A 317 5.95 32.05 19.52
CA GLU A 317 5.31 32.93 18.56
C GLU A 317 5.80 32.56 17.14
N LEU A 318 5.02 31.75 16.41
CA LEU A 318 5.35 31.36 15.04
C LEU A 318 4.90 32.43 14.05
N SER A 319 5.77 32.76 13.11
CA SER A 319 5.40 33.50 11.89
C SER A 319 4.41 32.71 11.04
N ASN A 320 3.80 33.33 10.03
CA ASN A 320 2.88 32.61 9.15
C ASN A 320 3.59 31.52 8.33
N GLU A 321 4.84 31.72 7.95
CA GLU A 321 5.66 30.75 7.23
C GLU A 321 5.99 29.55 8.14
N GLU A 322 6.43 29.80 9.38
CA GLU A 322 6.72 28.75 10.36
C GLU A 322 5.48 27.96 10.76
N LYS A 323 4.29 28.59 10.80
CA LYS A 323 3.02 27.88 11.06
C LYS A 323 2.71 26.85 9.99
N GLU A 324 2.98 27.16 8.74
CA GLU A 324 2.79 26.18 7.68
C GLU A 324 3.91 25.13 7.65
N GLU A 325 5.17 25.54 7.88
CA GLU A 325 6.32 24.64 7.85
C GLU A 325 6.29 23.62 9.00
N TYR A 326 5.89 24.03 10.22
CA TYR A 326 5.91 23.14 11.40
C TYR A 326 4.52 22.64 11.79
N LYS A 327 3.56 22.69 10.86
CA LYS A 327 2.15 22.41 11.12
C LYS A 327 1.90 21.01 11.67
N SER A 328 2.58 20.00 11.16
CA SER A 328 2.43 18.61 11.62
C SER A 328 3.03 18.37 13.00
N ILE A 329 4.19 18.97 13.31
CA ILE A 329 4.77 18.93 14.65
C ILE A 329 3.83 19.64 15.65
N THR A 330 3.31 20.81 15.28
CA THR A 330 2.31 21.53 16.07
C THR A 330 1.06 20.69 16.31
N ALA A 331 0.58 19.98 15.29
CA ALA A 331 -0.56 19.06 15.44
C ALA A 331 -0.29 17.96 16.47
N ILE A 332 0.92 17.38 16.48
CA ILE A 332 1.31 16.36 17.47
C ILE A 332 1.26 16.96 18.89
N ILE A 333 1.89 18.11 19.09
CA ILE A 333 1.90 18.81 20.39
C ILE A 333 0.47 19.11 20.85
N GLU A 334 -0.38 19.64 19.98
CA GLU A 334 -1.77 19.96 20.31
C GLU A 334 -2.61 18.74 20.72
N THR A 335 -2.23 17.52 20.32
CA THR A 335 -2.94 16.30 20.79
C THR A 335 -2.86 16.11 22.30
N PHE A 336 -1.79 16.59 22.94
CA PHE A 336 -1.59 16.53 24.39
C PHE A 336 -2.24 17.71 25.12
N ILE A 337 -2.35 18.87 24.46
CA ILE A 337 -2.75 20.13 25.08
C ILE A 337 -4.22 20.47 24.79
N ASN A 338 -4.65 20.35 23.54
CA ASN A 338 -5.96 20.77 23.05
C ASN A 338 -6.46 19.90 21.90
N LYS A 339 -7.23 18.88 22.22
CA LYS A 339 -7.79 17.91 21.27
C LYS A 339 -8.53 18.55 20.07
N ASP A 340 -9.36 19.56 20.34
CA ASP A 340 -10.18 20.17 19.29
C ASP A 340 -9.32 20.97 18.31
N ASN A 341 -8.26 21.59 18.80
CA ASN A 341 -7.32 22.31 17.94
C ASN A 341 -6.47 21.33 17.12
N SER A 342 -6.00 20.25 17.74
CA SER A 342 -5.23 19.22 17.03
C SER A 342 -6.01 18.62 15.86
N SER A 343 -7.30 18.28 16.06
CA SER A 343 -8.13 17.72 15.01
C SER A 343 -8.34 18.68 13.84
N LYS A 344 -8.49 19.99 14.11
CA LYS A 344 -8.58 20.99 13.03
C LYS A 344 -7.30 21.09 12.21
N ILE A 345 -6.14 21.11 12.89
CA ILE A 345 -4.84 21.15 12.20
C ILE A 345 -4.62 19.89 11.37
N ILE A 346 -4.97 18.72 11.91
CA ILE A 346 -4.88 17.45 11.19
C ILE A 346 -5.79 17.47 9.95
N ASP A 347 -7.04 17.93 10.09
CA ASP A 347 -7.97 18.05 8.96
C ASP A 347 -7.46 18.98 7.87
N GLU A 348 -6.86 20.11 8.26
CA GLU A 348 -6.24 21.05 7.32
C GLU A 348 -5.01 20.43 6.62
N LEU A 349 -4.19 19.65 7.33
CA LEU A 349 -3.07 18.93 6.73
C LEU A 349 -3.54 17.86 5.76
N ILE A 350 -4.55 17.08 6.13
CA ILE A 350 -5.19 16.11 5.23
C ILE A 350 -5.70 16.78 3.95
N ALA A 351 -6.31 17.96 4.08
CA ALA A 351 -6.88 18.69 2.94
C ALA A 351 -5.83 19.33 2.03
N ASN A 352 -4.75 19.89 2.60
CA ASN A 352 -3.84 20.77 1.87
C ASN A 352 -2.43 20.19 1.68
N SER A 353 -2.00 19.27 2.55
CA SER A 353 -0.64 18.71 2.58
C SER A 353 -0.65 17.22 2.99
N PRO A 354 -1.42 16.35 2.29
CA PRO A 354 -1.58 14.94 2.67
C PRO A 354 -0.27 14.15 2.64
N GLU A 355 0.76 14.67 1.96
CA GLU A 355 2.09 14.06 1.88
C GLU A 355 3.09 14.56 2.94
N ASP A 356 2.63 15.38 3.90
CA ASP A 356 3.46 15.81 5.02
C ASP A 356 4.01 14.60 5.78
N GLU A 357 5.31 14.63 6.09
CA GLU A 357 6.04 13.47 6.61
C GLU A 357 5.63 13.08 8.05
N TYR A 358 5.12 14.03 8.84
CA TYR A 358 4.74 13.78 10.22
C TYR A 358 3.23 13.73 10.46
N LEU A 359 2.42 13.99 9.43
CA LEU A 359 0.96 13.96 9.52
C LEU A 359 0.44 12.64 10.10
N ARG A 360 1.00 11.51 9.65
CA ARG A 360 0.59 10.18 10.11
C ARG A 360 0.83 10.00 11.61
N PHE A 361 1.93 10.57 12.10
CA PHE A 361 2.23 10.55 13.55
C PHE A 361 1.34 11.50 14.34
N ALA A 362 0.91 12.63 13.77
CA ALA A 362 -0.11 13.47 14.39
C ALA A 362 -1.44 12.71 14.55
N ILE A 363 -1.82 11.92 13.54
CA ILE A 363 -3.00 11.06 13.64
C ILE A 363 -2.81 9.96 14.69
N LEU A 364 -1.67 9.26 14.72
CA LEU A 364 -1.38 8.24 15.74
C LEU A 364 -1.38 8.85 17.15
N SER A 365 -0.80 10.03 17.30
CA SER A 365 -0.82 10.79 18.55
C SER A 365 -2.25 11.15 18.98
N PHE A 366 -3.09 11.57 18.03
CA PHE A 366 -4.51 11.84 18.30
C PHE A 366 -5.23 10.61 18.83
N PHE A 367 -5.03 9.42 18.24
CA PHE A 367 -5.59 8.18 18.75
C PHE A 367 -5.11 7.86 20.16
N GLN A 368 -3.80 7.99 20.40
CA GLN A 368 -3.21 7.63 21.69
C GLN A 368 -3.67 8.54 22.84
N ASN A 369 -3.78 9.85 22.58
CA ASN A 369 -4.04 10.85 23.63
C ASN A 369 -5.51 11.21 23.81
N ASN A 370 -6.36 10.83 22.86
CA ASN A 370 -7.77 11.25 22.84
C ASN A 370 -8.76 10.09 22.87
N GLU A 371 -8.30 8.89 23.17
CA GLU A 371 -9.19 7.75 23.37
C GLU A 371 -10.03 8.01 24.63
N THR A 372 -11.28 8.40 24.45
CA THR A 372 -12.21 8.63 25.55
C THR A 372 -13.05 7.38 25.81
N ASP A 373 -13.21 7.04 27.10
CA ASP A 373 -14.24 6.09 27.53
C ASP A 373 -15.63 6.70 27.24
N ILE A 374 -16.20 6.36 26.09
CA ILE A 374 -17.54 6.77 25.74
C ILE A 374 -18.49 5.79 26.39
N SER A 375 -19.06 6.21 27.50
CA SER A 375 -19.89 5.37 28.39
C SER A 375 -21.33 5.16 27.90
N ASN A 376 -21.75 5.83 26.81
CA ASN A 376 -23.11 5.71 26.31
C ASN A 376 -23.27 4.50 25.40
N GLU A 377 -24.13 3.58 25.79
CA GLU A 377 -24.52 2.42 25.00
C GLU A 377 -25.76 2.79 24.17
N GLU A 378 -25.63 2.70 22.85
CA GLU A 378 -26.72 2.96 21.91
C GLU A 378 -27.20 1.66 21.29
N GLU A 379 -28.48 1.54 21.02
CA GLU A 379 -29.06 0.34 20.42
C GLU A 379 -29.63 0.64 19.03
N ILE A 380 -29.36 -0.27 18.10
CA ILE A 380 -29.92 -0.29 16.76
C ILE A 380 -30.33 -1.70 16.38
N LYS A 381 -31.55 -1.85 15.82
CA LYS A 381 -32.01 -3.08 15.26
C LYS A 381 -31.86 -3.06 13.74
N ILE A 382 -31.27 -4.12 13.20
CA ILE A 382 -31.02 -4.31 11.77
C ILE A 382 -31.93 -5.45 11.28
N ILE A 383 -32.68 -5.18 10.23
CA ILE A 383 -33.58 -6.12 9.63
C ILE A 383 -33.32 -6.21 8.14
N SER A 384 -33.03 -7.41 7.64
CA SER A 384 -32.96 -7.75 6.21
C SER A 384 -33.50 -9.16 6.01
N SER A 385 -33.42 -9.69 4.79
CA SER A 385 -33.81 -11.10 4.54
C SER A 385 -32.99 -12.10 5.36
N ASN A 386 -31.74 -11.78 5.65
CA ASN A 386 -30.76 -12.68 6.32
C ASN A 386 -30.28 -12.18 7.68
N ILE A 387 -30.62 -10.94 8.06
CA ILE A 387 -30.20 -10.31 9.32
C ILE A 387 -31.45 -9.83 10.07
N ASN A 388 -31.59 -10.24 11.31
CA ASN A 388 -32.60 -9.72 12.22
C ASN A 388 -32.01 -9.74 13.63
N GLU A 389 -31.30 -8.69 13.98
CA GLU A 389 -30.64 -8.59 15.28
C GLU A 389 -30.66 -7.16 15.82
N THR A 390 -30.61 -7.04 17.13
CA THR A 390 -30.40 -5.78 17.84
C THR A 390 -28.94 -5.77 18.31
N ILE A 391 -28.20 -4.75 17.91
CA ILE A 391 -26.82 -4.55 18.33
C ILE A 391 -26.73 -3.39 19.31
N LYS A 392 -25.83 -3.52 20.26
CA LYS A 392 -25.45 -2.49 21.20
C LYS A 392 -24.10 -1.94 20.78
N LEU A 393 -24.03 -0.64 20.60
CA LEU A 393 -22.83 0.11 20.28
C LEU A 393 -22.36 0.83 21.55
N ASN A 394 -21.28 0.37 22.12
CA ASN A 394 -20.55 1.16 23.10
C ASN A 394 -19.58 2.07 22.35
N GLY A 395 -19.27 3.22 22.94
CA GLY A 395 -18.66 4.38 22.28
C GLY A 395 -17.56 4.19 21.25
N MET A 396 -16.77 3.11 21.34
CA MET A 396 -15.62 2.87 20.43
C MET A 396 -15.81 1.63 19.53
N THR A 397 -17.01 1.06 19.47
CA THR A 397 -17.27 -0.15 18.69
C THR A 397 -17.83 0.18 17.32
N VAL A 398 -17.26 -0.45 16.30
CA VAL A 398 -17.78 -0.44 14.92
C VAL A 398 -18.28 -1.86 14.59
N LYS A 399 -19.52 -1.97 14.16
CA LYS A 399 -20.08 -3.24 13.66
C LYS A 399 -20.04 -3.25 12.15
N THR A 400 -19.49 -4.33 11.59
CA THR A 400 -19.30 -4.47 10.15
C THR A 400 -20.09 -5.66 9.63
N TYR A 401 -20.79 -5.46 8.51
CA TYR A 401 -21.52 -6.50 7.78
C TYR A 401 -21.10 -6.49 6.33
N VAL A 402 -20.90 -7.67 5.76
CA VAL A 402 -20.71 -7.86 4.31
C VAL A 402 -22.07 -8.26 3.73
N ILE A 403 -22.64 -7.42 2.91
CA ILE A 403 -24.01 -7.56 2.41
C ILE A 403 -23.99 -7.75 0.90
N ASN A 404 -24.69 -8.78 0.44
CA ASN A 404 -24.91 -9.00 -0.99
C ASN A 404 -25.99 -8.03 -1.53
N ASN A 405 -25.90 -7.70 -2.81
CA ASN A 405 -26.79 -6.74 -3.46
C ASN A 405 -28.29 -6.99 -3.22
N LYS A 406 -28.73 -8.26 -3.19
CA LYS A 406 -30.15 -8.59 -2.96
C LYS A 406 -30.65 -8.19 -1.58
N ASP A 407 -29.80 -8.24 -0.58
CA ASP A 407 -30.14 -7.92 0.81
C ASP A 407 -30.12 -6.42 1.08
N LEU A 408 -29.35 -5.64 0.31
CA LEU A 408 -29.26 -4.19 0.44
C LEU A 408 -30.60 -3.49 0.24
N TYR A 409 -31.42 -3.95 -0.72
CA TYR A 409 -32.73 -3.37 -1.01
C TYR A 409 -33.76 -3.64 0.08
N THR A 410 -33.51 -4.60 0.96
CA THR A 410 -34.44 -5.00 2.03
C THR A 410 -34.01 -4.56 3.41
N ILE A 411 -32.80 -3.97 3.52
CA ILE A 411 -32.26 -3.60 4.83
C ILE A 411 -33.01 -2.42 5.42
N LYS A 412 -33.38 -2.56 6.71
CA LYS A 412 -34.03 -1.52 7.51
C LYS A 412 -33.32 -1.37 8.83
N PHE A 413 -33.28 -0.15 9.32
CA PHE A 413 -32.72 0.20 10.60
C PHE A 413 -33.79 0.78 11.51
N GLU A 414 -33.87 0.28 12.74
CA GLU A 414 -34.77 0.80 13.77
C GLU A 414 -33.92 1.25 14.98
N THR A 415 -33.93 2.52 15.29
CA THR A 415 -33.25 3.10 16.46
C THR A 415 -33.96 4.36 16.93
N ASN A 416 -33.87 4.66 18.22
CA ASN A 416 -34.33 5.92 18.81
C ASN A 416 -33.18 6.94 18.98
N SER A 417 -31.94 6.59 18.60
CA SER A 417 -30.77 7.43 18.76
C SER A 417 -30.44 8.16 17.46
N ASN A 418 -30.12 9.46 17.60
CA ASN A 418 -29.57 10.28 16.52
C ASN A 418 -28.04 10.21 16.45
N ASP A 419 -27.42 9.51 17.39
CA ASP A 419 -25.96 9.42 17.51
C ASP A 419 -25.38 8.18 16.85
N ILE A 420 -26.21 7.42 16.13
CA ILE A 420 -25.78 6.27 15.34
C ILE A 420 -25.58 6.70 13.89
N ILE A 421 -24.43 6.40 13.35
CA ILE A 421 -24.07 6.56 11.94
C ILE A 421 -24.08 5.20 11.27
N VAL A 422 -24.67 5.15 10.10
CA VAL A 422 -24.59 4.01 9.17
C VAL A 422 -23.90 4.50 7.92
N ARG A 423 -22.80 3.87 7.56
CA ARG A 423 -22.15 4.11 6.28
C ARG A 423 -21.94 2.79 5.57
N TYR A 424 -21.80 2.85 4.26
CA TYR A 424 -21.41 1.70 3.46
C TYR A 424 -20.38 2.09 2.41
N TYR A 425 -19.57 1.13 2.01
CA TYR A 425 -18.64 1.30 0.92
C TYR A 425 -18.58 0.04 0.05
N TYR A 426 -18.19 0.23 -1.18
CA TYR A 426 -17.99 -0.84 -2.16
C TYR A 426 -16.93 -0.43 -3.17
N GLN A 427 -16.32 -1.42 -3.80
CA GLN A 427 -15.42 -1.18 -4.93
C GLN A 427 -16.25 -0.96 -6.19
N THR A 428 -15.86 0.03 -6.99
CA THR A 428 -16.52 0.38 -8.24
C THR A 428 -15.52 0.88 -9.27
N LEU A 429 -15.93 0.91 -10.53
CA LEU A 429 -15.13 1.50 -11.59
C LEU A 429 -15.16 3.04 -11.47
N LEU A 430 -14.08 3.67 -11.93
CA LEU A 430 -13.95 5.14 -11.91
C LEU A 430 -15.12 5.86 -12.61
N GLU A 431 -15.65 5.29 -13.68
CA GLU A 431 -16.81 5.81 -14.44
C GLU A 431 -18.10 5.92 -13.62
N ASN A 432 -18.18 5.24 -12.47
CA ASN A 432 -19.32 5.26 -11.56
C ASN A 432 -19.15 6.29 -10.42
N ILE A 433 -18.09 7.08 -10.45
CA ILE A 433 -17.88 8.19 -9.50
C ILE A 433 -18.54 9.44 -10.04
N GLU A 434 -19.14 10.23 -9.15
CA GLU A 434 -19.75 11.51 -9.48
C GLU A 434 -18.69 12.48 -10.03
N SER A 435 -19.01 13.21 -11.10
CA SER A 435 -18.08 14.13 -11.76
C SER A 435 -17.55 15.25 -10.86
N GLU A 436 -18.29 15.64 -9.83
CA GLU A 436 -17.85 16.61 -8.82
C GLU A 436 -16.69 16.14 -7.96
N ASN A 437 -16.51 14.81 -7.85
CA ASN A 437 -15.41 14.17 -7.12
C ASN A 437 -14.23 13.79 -8.03
N ILE A 438 -14.24 14.22 -9.29
CA ILE A 438 -13.19 13.94 -10.27
C ILE A 438 -12.49 15.23 -10.65
N SER A 439 -11.16 15.24 -10.62
CA SER A 439 -10.31 16.30 -11.08
C SER A 439 -9.41 15.79 -12.22
N GLU A 440 -9.62 16.28 -13.44
CA GLU A 440 -8.81 15.96 -14.61
C GLU A 440 -7.57 16.88 -14.68
N ASP A 441 -6.70 16.81 -13.67
CA ASP A 441 -5.54 17.69 -13.54
C ASP A 441 -4.21 17.03 -13.93
N MET A 442 -4.28 15.81 -14.44
CA MET A 442 -3.13 15.08 -14.97
C MET A 442 -3.34 14.72 -16.44
N SER A 443 -2.26 14.57 -17.17
CA SER A 443 -2.29 14.01 -18.53
C SER A 443 -1.13 13.07 -18.77
N ILE A 444 -1.38 12.03 -19.58
CA ILE A 444 -0.35 11.08 -19.98
C ILE A 444 -0.21 11.02 -21.49
N LYS A 445 1.00 10.74 -21.94
CA LYS A 445 1.28 10.37 -23.33
C LYS A 445 2.46 9.40 -23.38
N ILE A 446 2.45 8.53 -24.38
CA ILE A 446 3.59 7.67 -24.69
C ILE A 446 4.31 8.23 -25.91
N THR A 447 5.63 8.33 -25.81
CA THR A 447 6.50 8.79 -26.91
C THR A 447 7.55 7.74 -27.22
N GLY A 448 7.85 7.57 -28.50
CA GLY A 448 8.75 6.52 -29.00
C GLY A 448 8.05 5.60 -29.99
N ASN A 449 8.72 4.56 -30.43
CA ASN A 449 8.15 3.61 -31.39
C ASN A 449 7.48 2.46 -30.64
N LEU A 450 6.15 2.33 -30.75
CA LEU A 450 5.38 1.23 -30.17
C LEU A 450 5.59 -0.06 -30.97
N LYS A 451 6.77 -0.64 -30.80
CA LYS A 451 7.17 -1.90 -31.42
C LYS A 451 7.81 -2.81 -30.39
N LYS A 452 7.55 -4.11 -30.48
CA LYS A 452 8.14 -5.13 -29.60
C LYS A 452 9.66 -4.95 -29.46
N ASN A 453 10.17 -5.07 -28.25
CA ASN A 453 11.57 -4.88 -27.84
C ASN A 453 12.11 -3.44 -27.99
N SER A 454 11.24 -2.45 -28.21
CA SER A 454 11.66 -1.03 -28.21
C SER A 454 11.45 -0.39 -26.83
N THR A 455 12.22 0.68 -26.57
CA THR A 455 11.99 1.54 -25.42
C THR A 455 11.08 2.70 -25.82
N VAL A 456 10.04 2.90 -25.04
CA VAL A 456 9.13 4.05 -25.13
C VAL A 456 9.16 4.82 -23.81
N TYR A 457 8.62 6.03 -23.81
CA TYR A 457 8.59 6.87 -22.62
C TYR A 457 7.17 7.27 -22.29
N LEU A 458 6.72 6.89 -21.09
CA LEU A 458 5.51 7.44 -20.50
C LEU A 458 5.82 8.80 -19.92
N GLN A 459 5.23 9.84 -20.48
CA GLN A 459 5.28 11.19 -19.93
C GLN A 459 3.99 11.47 -19.17
N ILE A 460 4.12 11.86 -17.90
CA ILE A 460 3.03 12.27 -17.02
C ILE A 460 3.19 13.76 -16.76
N ASN A 461 2.15 14.54 -17.02
CA ASN A 461 2.12 15.97 -16.70
C ASN A 461 1.02 16.19 -15.65
N CYS A 462 1.33 16.99 -14.63
CA CYS A 462 0.40 17.46 -13.61
C CYS A 462 0.22 18.97 -13.73
N ASN A 463 -0.93 19.49 -13.38
CA ASN A 463 -1.20 20.94 -13.42
C ASN A 463 -0.46 21.73 -12.32
N ASP A 464 0.09 21.02 -11.34
CA ASP A 464 0.87 21.58 -10.23
C ASP A 464 2.28 20.98 -10.12
N THR A 465 3.07 21.54 -9.21
CA THR A 465 4.44 21.09 -8.90
C THR A 465 4.55 20.38 -7.55
N GLU A 466 3.43 20.03 -6.90
CA GLU A 466 3.44 19.36 -5.60
C GLU A 466 3.95 17.92 -5.71
N ALA A 467 4.52 17.43 -4.62
CA ALA A 467 4.95 16.04 -4.53
C ALA A 467 3.72 15.11 -4.57
N ARG A 468 3.83 14.00 -5.30
CA ARG A 468 2.74 13.01 -5.40
C ARG A 468 3.30 11.60 -5.56
N GLU A 469 2.67 10.64 -4.93
CA GLU A 469 2.86 9.25 -5.26
C GLU A 469 1.83 8.79 -6.29
N LEU A 470 2.32 8.21 -7.38
CA LEU A 470 1.51 7.77 -8.51
C LEU A 470 1.62 6.24 -8.63
N ARG A 471 0.50 5.57 -8.48
CA ARG A 471 0.39 4.15 -8.81
C ARG A 471 -0.07 4.00 -10.24
N ILE A 472 0.76 3.40 -11.08
CA ILE A 472 0.59 3.30 -12.51
C ILE A 472 0.37 1.85 -12.88
N ALA A 473 -0.85 1.48 -13.25
CA ALA A 473 -1.17 0.15 -13.75
C ALA A 473 -0.62 0.00 -15.17
N LEU A 474 0.35 -0.88 -15.34
CA LEU A 474 0.94 -1.16 -16.65
C LEU A 474 0.11 -2.21 -17.41
N PRO A 475 -0.23 -1.99 -18.67
CA PRO A 475 -0.75 -3.06 -19.52
C PRO A 475 0.31 -4.15 -19.70
N ASN A 476 -0.11 -5.39 -19.93
CA ASN A 476 0.80 -6.55 -20.05
C ASN A 476 1.90 -6.40 -21.09
N SER A 477 1.71 -5.52 -22.05
CA SER A 477 2.68 -5.21 -23.11
C SER A 477 3.82 -4.30 -22.69
N LEU A 478 3.76 -3.70 -21.50
CA LEU A 478 4.74 -2.71 -21.04
C LEU A 478 5.39 -3.15 -19.72
N ARG A 479 6.69 -2.89 -19.61
CA ARG A 479 7.49 -3.10 -18.38
C ARG A 479 8.41 -1.91 -18.17
N LEU A 480 8.75 -1.62 -16.91
CA LEU A 480 9.74 -0.60 -16.59
C LEU A 480 11.10 -0.98 -17.19
N ALA A 481 11.72 -0.07 -17.93
CA ALA A 481 13.00 -0.32 -18.59
C ALA A 481 14.18 -0.22 -17.62
N ASN A 482 14.12 0.67 -16.64
CA ASN A 482 15.16 0.93 -15.66
C ASN A 482 14.52 1.34 -14.33
N THR A 483 15.04 0.81 -13.23
CA THR A 483 14.63 1.15 -11.86
C THR A 483 15.47 2.28 -11.25
N GLU A 484 16.51 2.75 -11.94
CA GLU A 484 17.30 3.89 -11.46
C GLU A 484 16.46 5.16 -11.43
N ASN A 485 16.67 5.94 -10.38
CA ASN A 485 16.00 7.22 -10.19
C ASN A 485 16.36 8.21 -11.29
N SER A 486 15.35 8.87 -11.81
CA SER A 486 15.50 9.89 -12.83
C SER A 486 15.19 11.27 -12.28
N LYS A 487 15.50 12.30 -13.07
CA LYS A 487 15.20 13.67 -12.68
C LYS A 487 13.68 13.86 -12.48
N GLY A 488 13.29 14.27 -11.28
CA GLY A 488 11.92 14.64 -10.92
C GLY A 488 11.08 13.50 -10.35
N TYR A 489 11.59 12.26 -10.28
CA TYR A 489 10.88 11.16 -9.64
C TYR A 489 11.80 10.06 -9.13
N TRP A 490 11.26 9.25 -8.22
CA TRP A 490 11.86 7.99 -7.75
C TRP A 490 10.89 6.84 -8.02
N VAL A 491 11.43 5.70 -8.43
CA VAL A 491 10.66 4.45 -8.49
C VAL A 491 10.66 3.84 -7.10
N MET A 492 9.46 3.70 -6.53
CA MET A 492 9.24 3.17 -5.19
C MET A 492 9.08 1.67 -5.21
N ASN A 493 8.28 1.18 -6.16
CA ASN A 493 8.00 -0.22 -6.34
C ASN A 493 7.87 -0.56 -7.83
N ASN A 494 8.30 -1.76 -8.19
CA ASN A 494 8.20 -2.29 -9.54
C ASN A 494 7.61 -3.71 -9.49
N ALA A 495 6.29 -3.79 -9.42
CA ALA A 495 5.56 -5.04 -9.52
C ALA A 495 5.31 -5.42 -10.99
N ILE A 496 4.80 -6.62 -11.22
CA ILE A 496 4.57 -7.13 -12.59
C ILE A 496 3.50 -6.31 -13.34
N ASP A 497 2.49 -5.84 -12.63
CA ASP A 497 1.26 -5.23 -13.15
C ASP A 497 1.14 -3.73 -12.85
N TYR A 498 1.96 -3.20 -11.96
CA TYR A 498 2.01 -1.77 -11.68
C TYR A 498 3.42 -1.31 -11.28
N ILE A 499 3.65 -0.02 -11.42
CA ILE A 499 4.78 0.67 -10.82
C ILE A 499 4.27 1.76 -9.89
N SER A 500 4.96 1.95 -8.77
CA SER A 500 4.73 3.06 -7.85
C SER A 500 5.87 4.07 -8.00
N VAL A 501 5.52 5.32 -8.21
CA VAL A 501 6.46 6.38 -8.53
C VAL A 501 6.18 7.60 -7.66
N TYR A 502 7.19 8.09 -6.96
CA TYR A 502 7.11 9.34 -6.22
C TYR A 502 7.59 10.51 -7.10
N LYS A 503 6.65 11.36 -7.54
CA LYS A 503 6.95 12.63 -8.23
C LYS A 503 7.43 13.65 -7.20
N GLN A 504 8.63 14.17 -7.39
CA GLN A 504 9.23 15.14 -6.48
C GLN A 504 8.55 16.51 -6.59
N LYS A 505 8.53 17.25 -5.48
CA LYS A 505 8.12 18.67 -5.47
C LYS A 505 8.99 19.51 -6.42
N GLY A 506 8.39 20.48 -7.07
CA GLY A 506 9.04 21.36 -8.05
C GLY A 506 9.00 20.86 -9.50
N TYR A 507 8.46 19.65 -9.75
CA TYR A 507 8.30 19.11 -11.10
C TYR A 507 6.82 18.98 -11.46
N SER A 508 6.41 19.61 -12.58
CA SER A 508 5.08 19.45 -13.18
C SER A 508 5.03 18.31 -14.20
N SER A 509 6.18 17.73 -14.58
CA SER A 509 6.24 16.65 -15.57
C SER A 509 7.36 15.68 -15.25
N ILE A 510 7.07 14.37 -15.40
CA ILE A 510 8.04 13.29 -15.28
C ILE A 510 8.00 12.40 -16.52
N LYS A 511 9.11 11.68 -16.79
CA LYS A 511 9.26 10.86 -17.99
C LYS A 511 9.86 9.51 -17.62
N ILE A 512 9.05 8.45 -17.73
CA ILE A 512 9.38 7.10 -17.27
C ILE A 512 9.70 6.21 -18.49
N PRO A 513 10.87 5.58 -18.57
CA PRO A 513 11.22 4.67 -19.64
C PRO A 513 10.52 3.31 -19.46
N LEU A 514 9.87 2.82 -20.51
CA LEU A 514 9.19 1.52 -20.55
C LEU A 514 9.70 0.70 -21.74
N ILE A 515 9.76 -0.61 -21.57
CA ILE A 515 10.03 -1.57 -22.65
C ILE A 515 8.73 -2.15 -23.14
N VAL A 516 8.56 -2.21 -24.44
CA VAL A 516 7.47 -2.92 -25.11
C VAL A 516 7.81 -4.40 -25.22
N THR A 517 6.99 -5.27 -24.60
CA THR A 517 7.27 -6.71 -24.50
C THR A 517 6.38 -7.58 -25.38
N LEU A 518 5.17 -7.12 -25.67
CA LEU A 518 4.17 -7.84 -26.47
C LEU A 518 3.57 -6.92 -27.52
N ASP A 519 3.24 -7.49 -28.68
CA ASP A 519 2.41 -6.91 -29.73
C ASP A 519 0.92 -7.12 -29.43
N GLY A 520 0.04 -6.33 -30.05
CA GLY A 520 -1.42 -6.37 -29.85
C GLY A 520 -2.01 -5.02 -29.47
N ASN A 521 -3.31 -5.04 -29.16
CA ASN A 521 -4.08 -3.85 -28.77
C ASN A 521 -4.28 -3.84 -27.24
N TYR A 522 -3.93 -2.73 -26.63
CA TYR A 522 -3.99 -2.57 -25.17
C TYR A 522 -4.55 -1.20 -24.81
N LYS A 523 -5.18 -1.10 -23.64
CA LYS A 523 -5.57 0.17 -23.05
C LYS A 523 -4.68 0.50 -21.87
N PHE A 524 -3.96 1.60 -21.95
CA PHE A 524 -3.32 2.21 -20.80
C PHE A 524 -4.39 3.03 -20.05
N GLU A 525 -4.76 2.57 -18.85
CA GLU A 525 -5.82 3.19 -18.07
C GLU A 525 -5.40 4.55 -17.49
N ASN A 526 -6.38 5.31 -17.03
CA ASN A 526 -6.15 6.54 -16.29
C ASN A 526 -5.24 6.27 -15.07
N ILE A 527 -4.27 7.12 -14.83
CA ILE A 527 -3.59 7.16 -13.53
C ILE A 527 -4.55 7.85 -12.56
N VAL A 528 -4.78 7.25 -11.41
CA VAL A 528 -5.71 7.76 -10.40
C VAL A 528 -4.95 7.97 -9.09
N ASN A 529 -5.09 9.16 -8.53
CA ASN A 529 -4.65 9.50 -7.18
C ASN A 529 -5.85 10.04 -6.40
N ASN A 530 -6.21 9.40 -5.30
CA ASN A 530 -7.29 9.87 -4.44
C ASN A 530 -6.73 10.76 -3.33
N GLN A 531 -7.17 12.00 -3.29
CA GLN A 531 -6.89 12.95 -2.21
C GLN A 531 -8.21 13.43 -1.61
N ASN A 532 -8.48 13.04 -0.37
CA ASN A 532 -9.68 13.48 0.38
C ASN A 532 -11.02 13.25 -0.32
N GLY A 533 -11.15 12.14 -1.02
CA GLY A 533 -12.37 11.82 -1.76
C GLY A 533 -12.47 12.47 -3.15
N ILE A 534 -11.50 13.30 -3.52
CA ILE A 534 -11.35 13.80 -4.88
C ILE A 534 -10.37 12.89 -5.63
N TYR A 535 -10.82 12.37 -6.76
CA TYR A 535 -10.02 11.53 -7.63
C TYR A 535 -9.33 12.38 -8.70
N HIS A 536 -8.04 12.63 -8.50
CA HIS A 536 -7.18 13.25 -9.52
C HIS A 536 -6.87 12.22 -10.57
N ILE A 537 -7.22 12.48 -11.83
CA ILE A 537 -7.08 11.50 -12.90
C ILE A 537 -6.33 12.06 -14.11
N SER A 538 -5.69 11.16 -14.84
CA SER A 538 -5.17 11.41 -16.18
C SER A 538 -6.16 10.95 -17.25
N ASN A 539 -5.90 11.30 -18.51
CA ASN A 539 -6.52 10.62 -19.66
C ASN A 539 -6.05 9.14 -19.73
N SER A 540 -6.76 8.30 -20.45
CA SER A 540 -6.32 6.97 -20.88
C SER A 540 -5.73 7.01 -22.30
N LEU A 541 -5.02 5.94 -22.72
CA LEU A 541 -4.46 5.81 -24.07
C LEU A 541 -4.77 4.44 -24.65
N ASP A 542 -5.16 4.41 -25.92
CA ASP A 542 -5.20 3.17 -26.71
C ASP A 542 -3.85 2.94 -27.36
N LEU A 543 -3.31 1.74 -27.21
CA LEU A 543 -2.01 1.32 -27.71
C LEU A 543 -2.18 0.23 -28.78
N ASP A 544 -1.74 0.50 -30.00
CA ASP A 544 -1.60 -0.46 -31.08
C ASP A 544 -0.10 -0.75 -31.26
N ILE A 545 0.31 -1.92 -30.81
CA ILE A 545 1.73 -2.35 -30.75
C ILE A 545 1.97 -3.37 -31.86
N LYS A 546 2.93 -3.09 -32.73
CA LYS A 546 3.25 -3.91 -33.91
C LYS A 546 4.57 -4.64 -33.78
#